data_9220fe5a76a4bf5e375951b3eb7752d8
#
_entry.id   9220fe5a76a4bf5e375951b3eb7752d8
#
_cell.length_a   1.000
_cell.length_b   1.000
_cell.length_c   1.000
_cell.angle_alpha   90.00
_cell.angle_beta   90.00
_cell.angle_gamma   90.00
#
_symmetry.space_group_name_H-M   'P 1'
#
loop_
_entity.id
_entity.type
_entity.pdbx_description
1 polymer ?
#
loop_
_entity_poly.entity_id
_entity_poly.type
_entity_poly.pdbx_seq_one_letter_code
_entity_poly.pdbx_strand_id
1 'polypeptide(L)'
;HMTVMYANALYQRGFIREGYKALQTLADTALDFDTSRIYPGIPEYFNAEGRGMYAYLTGAASWYKLTLITEVFGVKGSFGDLVLEPKLVKEQFDDDGNAGVHLEFAGNTFVIRYHNAEKKDYGAYQISEVAAMPELDIRMEGKKAVISKTSIEKSNGGCYTVNVILK
;
A
#
# COMPACT_ATOMS: atom_id res chain seq x y z
N HIS A 1 -17.34 -5.38 2.24
CA HIS A 1 -16.39 -5.63 3.35
C HIS A 1 -15.65 -6.96 3.16
N MET A 2 -16.38 -8.06 3.00
CA MET A 2 -15.76 -9.40 2.82
C MET A 2 -14.82 -9.47 1.62
N THR A 3 -15.12 -8.76 0.53
CA THR A 3 -14.25 -8.68 -0.65
C THR A 3 -12.89 -8.08 -0.32
N VAL A 4 -12.84 -7.04 0.52
CA VAL A 4 -11.57 -6.42 0.92
C VAL A 4 -10.77 -7.35 1.83
N MET A 5 -11.44 -8.03 2.78
CA MET A 5 -10.77 -9.04 3.62
C MET A 5 -10.23 -10.21 2.78
N TYR A 6 -10.97 -10.64 1.77
CA TYR A 6 -10.52 -11.65 0.82
C TYR A 6 -9.29 -11.18 0.02
N ALA A 7 -9.33 -9.94 -0.51
CA ALA A 7 -8.18 -9.37 -1.21
C ALA A 7 -6.94 -9.27 -0.31
N ASN A 8 -7.11 -8.84 0.96
CA ASN A 8 -6.03 -8.81 1.94
C ASN A 8 -5.41 -10.20 2.14
N ALA A 9 -6.26 -11.23 2.32
CA ALA A 9 -5.79 -12.61 2.47
C ALA A 9 -5.06 -13.12 1.22
N LEU A 10 -5.49 -12.75 0.01
CA LEU A 10 -4.79 -13.08 -1.24
C LEU A 10 -3.39 -12.48 -1.26
N TYR A 11 -3.24 -11.19 -0.93
CA TYR A 11 -1.93 -10.53 -0.82
C TYR A 11 -1.02 -11.21 0.20
N GLN A 12 -1.56 -11.56 1.38
CA GLN A 12 -0.79 -12.25 2.42
C GLN A 12 -0.31 -13.64 1.98
N ARG A 13 -1.08 -14.31 1.12
CA ARG A 13 -0.76 -15.65 0.60
C ARG A 13 0.05 -15.62 -0.70
N GLY A 14 0.40 -14.44 -1.23
CA GLY A 14 1.20 -14.31 -2.44
C GLY A 14 0.40 -14.35 -3.76
N PHE A 15 -0.93 -14.35 -3.71
CA PHE A 15 -1.81 -14.26 -4.89
C PHE A 15 -2.04 -12.78 -5.24
N ILE A 16 -0.96 -12.10 -5.65
CA ILE A 16 -0.93 -10.64 -5.77
C ILE A 16 -1.83 -10.14 -6.90
N ARG A 17 -1.82 -10.84 -8.04
CA ARG A 17 -2.66 -10.48 -9.20
C ARG A 17 -4.15 -10.60 -8.90
N GLU A 18 -4.55 -11.65 -8.21
CA GLU A 18 -5.92 -11.87 -7.80
C GLU A 18 -6.35 -10.85 -6.73
N GLY A 19 -5.47 -10.56 -5.78
CA GLY A 19 -5.69 -9.52 -4.76
C GLY A 19 -5.85 -8.14 -5.39
N TYR A 20 -4.98 -7.77 -6.32
CA TYR A 20 -5.08 -6.53 -7.08
C TYR A 20 -6.42 -6.45 -7.84
N LYS A 21 -6.78 -7.49 -8.58
CA LYS A 21 -8.04 -7.54 -9.33
C LYS A 21 -9.25 -7.33 -8.42
N ALA A 22 -9.26 -7.96 -7.24
CA ALA A 22 -10.35 -7.81 -6.28
C ALA A 22 -10.45 -6.36 -5.75
N LEU A 23 -9.31 -5.74 -5.37
CA LEU A 23 -9.29 -4.35 -4.91
C LEU A 23 -9.66 -3.37 -6.02
N GLN A 24 -9.12 -3.55 -7.22
CA GLN A 24 -9.38 -2.68 -8.36
C GLN A 24 -10.85 -2.71 -8.76
N THR A 25 -11.43 -3.92 -8.91
CA THR A 25 -12.87 -4.07 -9.22
C THR A 25 -13.76 -3.36 -8.19
N LEU A 26 -13.40 -3.47 -6.90
CA LEU A 26 -14.14 -2.79 -5.85
C LEU A 26 -14.02 -1.26 -5.97
N ALA A 27 -12.82 -0.75 -6.24
CA ALA A 27 -12.58 0.68 -6.43
C ALA A 27 -13.35 1.21 -7.65
N ASP A 28 -13.25 0.52 -8.79
CA ASP A 28 -13.93 0.90 -10.02
C ASP A 28 -15.46 0.96 -9.83
N THR A 29 -16.02 -0.03 -9.12
CA THR A 29 -17.44 -0.04 -8.79
C THR A 29 -17.82 1.12 -7.86
N ALA A 30 -16.99 1.43 -6.87
CA ALA A 30 -17.26 2.53 -5.94
C ALA A 30 -17.14 3.90 -6.60
N LEU A 31 -16.19 4.05 -7.53
CA LEU A 31 -15.90 5.31 -8.24
C LEU A 31 -16.85 5.56 -9.43
N ASP A 32 -17.58 4.57 -9.89
CA ASP A 32 -18.72 4.75 -10.80
C ASP A 32 -19.90 5.37 -10.03
N PHE A 33 -19.86 6.69 -9.87
CA PHE A 33 -20.82 7.41 -9.03
C PHE A 33 -22.25 7.37 -9.59
N ASP A 34 -22.42 7.18 -10.86
CA ASP A 34 -23.74 7.07 -11.50
C ASP A 34 -24.45 5.78 -11.09
N THR A 35 -23.69 4.72 -10.89
CA THR A 35 -24.19 3.41 -10.44
C THR A 35 -24.14 3.27 -8.91
N SER A 36 -22.99 3.53 -8.30
CA SER A 36 -22.78 3.31 -6.88
C SER A 36 -23.59 4.26 -5.98
N ARG A 37 -23.82 5.50 -6.46
CA ARG A 37 -24.49 6.57 -5.71
C ARG A 37 -23.84 6.86 -4.35
N ILE A 38 -22.55 6.54 -4.20
CA ILE A 38 -21.75 6.77 -3.00
C ILE A 38 -20.61 7.73 -3.33
N TYR A 39 -20.47 8.79 -2.53
CA TYR A 39 -19.35 9.73 -2.60
C TYR A 39 -19.19 10.48 -1.28
N PRO A 40 -17.94 10.68 -0.79
CA PRO A 40 -16.73 9.94 -1.18
C PRO A 40 -16.63 8.66 -0.34
N GLY A 41 -16.29 7.52 -0.94
CA GLY A 41 -15.90 6.37 -0.15
C GLY A 41 -16.27 5.00 -0.72
N ILE A 42 -15.90 4.00 0.06
CA ILE A 42 -16.22 2.61 -0.22
C ILE A 42 -17.37 2.20 0.70
N PRO A 43 -18.52 1.76 0.16
CA PRO A 43 -19.65 1.33 0.97
C PRO A 43 -19.37 0.00 1.66
N GLU A 44 -20.18 -0.35 2.65
CA GLU A 44 -20.05 -1.65 3.33
C GLU A 44 -20.35 -2.81 2.38
N TYR A 45 -21.32 -2.64 1.47
CA TYR A 45 -21.66 -3.60 0.41
C TYR A 45 -22.36 -2.91 -0.76
N PHE A 46 -22.41 -3.60 -1.90
CA PHE A 46 -23.20 -3.21 -3.06
C PHE A 46 -24.40 -4.15 -3.22
N ASN A 47 -25.54 -3.61 -3.65
CA ASN A 47 -26.67 -4.43 -4.04
C ASN A 47 -26.49 -5.04 -5.45
N ALA A 48 -27.45 -5.79 -5.95
CA ALA A 48 -27.37 -6.46 -7.25
C ALA A 48 -27.25 -5.48 -8.44
N GLU A 49 -27.75 -4.26 -8.30
CA GLU A 49 -27.68 -3.20 -9.30
C GLU A 49 -26.38 -2.38 -9.21
N GLY A 50 -25.45 -2.72 -8.30
CA GLY A 50 -24.21 -2.02 -8.09
C GLY A 50 -24.30 -0.77 -7.20
N ARG A 51 -25.48 -0.48 -6.64
CA ARG A 51 -25.66 0.64 -5.72
C ARG A 51 -24.99 0.34 -4.39
N GLY A 52 -24.18 1.28 -3.91
CA GLY A 52 -23.55 1.21 -2.60
C GLY A 52 -24.57 1.40 -1.47
N MET A 53 -24.41 0.57 -0.44
CA MET A 53 -25.26 0.56 0.73
C MET A 53 -24.39 0.75 1.97
N TYR A 54 -24.89 1.49 2.97
CA TYR A 54 -24.14 1.91 4.14
C TYR A 54 -22.96 2.82 3.78
N ALA A 55 -23.25 4.12 3.73
CA ALA A 55 -22.35 5.12 3.15
C ALA A 55 -21.32 5.71 4.12
N TYR A 56 -21.36 5.42 5.41
CA TYR A 56 -20.48 6.07 6.37
C TYR A 56 -19.83 5.08 7.34
N LEU A 57 -18.60 5.40 7.79
CA LEU A 57 -17.81 4.63 8.75
C LEU A 57 -17.79 3.12 8.43
N THR A 58 -17.49 2.78 7.19
CA THR A 58 -17.53 1.39 6.76
C THR A 58 -16.27 0.63 7.16
N GLY A 59 -16.43 -0.61 7.61
CA GLY A 59 -15.32 -1.55 7.78
C GLY A 59 -14.60 -1.80 6.46
N ALA A 60 -15.33 -1.80 5.35
CA ALA A 60 -14.79 -1.95 4.00
C ALA A 60 -13.74 -0.88 3.67
N ALA A 61 -14.03 0.41 3.91
CA ALA A 61 -13.12 1.52 3.64
C ALA A 61 -11.85 1.44 4.50
N SER A 62 -12.00 1.12 5.80
CA SER A 62 -10.87 0.97 6.72
C SER A 62 -9.96 -0.19 6.32
N TRP A 63 -10.51 -1.34 5.99
CA TRP A 63 -9.77 -2.50 5.51
C TRP A 63 -9.13 -2.26 4.14
N TYR A 64 -9.79 -1.50 3.27
CA TYR A 64 -9.22 -1.13 1.97
C TYR A 64 -7.93 -0.33 2.15
N LYS A 65 -8.00 0.74 2.97
CA LYS A 65 -6.83 1.57 3.31
C LYS A 65 -5.74 0.74 3.99
N LEU A 66 -6.11 -0.10 4.97
CA LEU A 66 -5.16 -1.00 5.65
C LEU A 66 -4.46 -1.92 4.64
N THR A 67 -5.21 -2.55 3.73
CA THR A 67 -4.66 -3.46 2.73
C THR A 67 -3.72 -2.74 1.76
N LEU A 68 -4.08 -1.52 1.31
CA LEU A 68 -3.20 -0.72 0.48
C LEU A 68 -1.85 -0.45 1.17
N ILE A 69 -1.89 0.04 2.41
CA ILE A 69 -0.66 0.40 3.13
C ILE A 69 0.17 -0.85 3.44
N THR A 70 -0.44 -1.85 4.07
CA THR A 70 0.33 -2.96 4.65
C THR A 70 0.67 -4.06 3.65
N GLU A 71 -0.19 -4.30 2.67
CA GLU A 71 0.03 -5.39 1.72
C GLU A 71 0.48 -4.88 0.35
N VAL A 72 -0.19 -3.88 -0.24
CA VAL A 72 0.15 -3.40 -1.60
C VAL A 72 1.46 -2.61 -1.58
N PHE A 73 1.52 -1.50 -0.81
CA PHE A 73 2.76 -0.75 -0.62
C PHE A 73 3.74 -1.46 0.31
N GLY A 74 3.27 -2.46 1.08
CA GLY A 74 4.08 -3.30 1.93
C GLY A 74 4.72 -2.57 3.10
N VAL A 75 4.09 -1.53 3.64
CA VAL A 75 4.62 -0.73 4.74
C VAL A 75 4.04 -1.21 6.06
N LYS A 76 4.87 -1.84 6.88
CA LYS A 76 4.46 -2.50 8.13
C LYS A 76 5.36 -2.15 9.30
N GLY A 77 4.78 -2.02 10.49
CA GLY A 77 5.54 -2.00 11.74
C GLY A 77 5.90 -3.43 12.19
N SER A 78 7.13 -3.62 12.65
CA SER A 78 7.58 -4.88 13.25
C SER A 78 8.50 -4.61 14.45
N PHE A 79 8.00 -4.80 15.67
CA PHE A 79 8.73 -4.55 16.93
C PHE A 79 9.34 -3.14 17.03
N GLY A 80 8.69 -2.15 16.40
CA GLY A 80 9.13 -0.76 16.33
C GLY A 80 9.95 -0.40 15.08
N ASP A 81 10.48 -1.37 14.36
CA ASP A 81 11.10 -1.17 13.05
C ASP A 81 10.01 -0.90 11.98
N LEU A 82 10.37 -0.16 10.93
CA LEU A 82 9.52 0.02 9.75
C LEU A 82 10.01 -0.90 8.64
N VAL A 83 9.15 -1.82 8.21
CA VAL A 83 9.45 -2.81 7.17
C VAL A 83 8.82 -2.39 5.85
N LEU A 84 9.59 -2.47 4.76
CA LEU A 84 9.14 -2.23 3.39
C LEU A 84 9.22 -3.54 2.58
N GLU A 85 8.06 -4.01 2.12
CA GLU A 85 7.92 -5.23 1.31
C GLU A 85 6.85 -5.01 0.24
N PRO A 86 7.12 -4.18 -0.81
CA PRO A 86 6.13 -3.83 -1.81
C PRO A 86 5.67 -5.05 -2.62
N LYS A 87 4.36 -5.12 -2.87
CA LYS A 87 3.71 -6.13 -3.69
C LYS A 87 2.91 -5.46 -4.81
N LEU A 88 3.54 -4.51 -5.48
CA LEU A 88 2.95 -3.72 -6.55
C LEU A 88 2.94 -4.51 -7.86
N VAL A 89 1.82 -4.44 -8.58
CA VAL A 89 1.73 -4.92 -9.96
C VAL A 89 2.04 -3.77 -10.92
N LYS A 90 2.39 -4.09 -12.17
CA LYS A 90 2.83 -3.10 -13.16
C LYS A 90 1.84 -1.96 -13.40
N GLU A 91 0.53 -2.25 -13.27
CA GLU A 91 -0.55 -1.28 -13.47
C GLU A 91 -0.64 -0.22 -12.36
N GLN A 92 0.06 -0.41 -11.25
CA GLN A 92 0.06 0.51 -10.11
C GLN A 92 1.20 1.54 -10.17
N PHE A 93 2.05 1.47 -11.18
CA PHE A 93 3.07 2.48 -11.44
C PHE A 93 2.57 3.50 -12.47
N ASP A 94 2.93 4.76 -12.28
CA ASP A 94 2.68 5.82 -13.26
C ASP A 94 3.50 5.64 -14.55
N ASP A 95 3.40 6.60 -15.49
CA ASP A 95 4.10 6.51 -16.77
C ASP A 95 5.62 6.53 -16.63
N ASP A 96 6.13 7.14 -15.58
CA ASP A 96 7.56 7.20 -15.25
C ASP A 96 8.03 6.03 -14.37
N GLY A 97 7.16 5.06 -14.07
CA GLY A 97 7.47 3.90 -13.25
C GLY A 97 7.49 4.18 -11.75
N ASN A 98 6.80 5.20 -11.28
CA ASN A 98 6.76 5.55 -9.88
C ASN A 98 5.44 5.11 -9.23
N ALA A 99 5.52 4.74 -7.96
CA ALA A 99 4.38 4.59 -7.05
C ALA A 99 4.80 5.07 -5.66
N GLY A 100 3.85 5.56 -4.85
CA GLY A 100 4.24 6.07 -3.54
C GLY A 100 3.11 6.10 -2.53
N VAL A 101 3.50 6.20 -1.27
CA VAL A 101 2.58 6.32 -0.14
C VAL A 101 3.13 7.32 0.88
N HIS A 102 2.22 8.08 1.46
CA HIS A 102 2.49 9.02 2.54
C HIS A 102 1.76 8.56 3.80
N LEU A 103 2.49 8.42 4.91
CA LEU A 103 1.92 7.92 6.15
C LEU A 103 2.68 8.44 7.38
N GLU A 104 2.02 8.35 8.53
CA GLU A 104 2.63 8.58 9.84
C GLU A 104 3.05 7.24 10.47
N PHE A 105 4.27 7.19 11.01
CA PHE A 105 4.77 6.04 11.75
C PHE A 105 5.67 6.51 12.91
N ALA A 106 5.39 6.00 14.13
CA ALA A 106 6.14 6.33 15.35
C ALA A 106 6.36 7.84 15.56
N GLY A 107 5.32 8.65 15.33
CA GLY A 107 5.35 10.10 15.49
C GLY A 107 6.14 10.86 14.42
N ASN A 108 6.51 10.22 13.34
CA ASN A 108 7.21 10.82 12.20
C ASN A 108 6.44 10.61 10.90
N THR A 109 6.61 11.53 9.97
CA THR A 109 6.02 11.47 8.63
C THR A 109 6.96 10.75 7.67
N PHE A 110 6.45 9.78 6.92
CA PHE A 110 7.18 9.05 5.89
C PHE A 110 6.54 9.25 4.52
N VAL A 111 7.34 9.70 3.55
CA VAL A 111 7.02 9.72 2.12
C VAL A 111 7.82 8.63 1.45
N ILE A 112 7.20 7.49 1.16
CA ILE A 112 7.87 6.33 0.56
C ILE A 112 7.58 6.34 -0.93
N ARG A 113 8.62 6.27 -1.75
CA ARG A 113 8.57 6.29 -3.20
C ARG A 113 9.23 5.03 -3.76
N TYR A 114 8.49 4.26 -4.51
CA TYR A 114 8.98 3.11 -5.27
C TYR A 114 9.22 3.53 -6.70
N HIS A 115 10.38 3.18 -7.24
CA HIS A 115 10.72 3.40 -8.65
C HIS A 115 11.05 2.08 -9.33
N ASN A 116 10.29 1.76 -10.39
CA ASN A 116 10.37 0.56 -11.21
C ASN A 116 10.40 0.99 -12.69
N ALA A 117 11.57 1.40 -13.17
CA ALA A 117 11.74 2.00 -14.50
C ALA A 117 11.24 1.10 -15.65
N GLU A 118 11.36 -0.22 -15.49
CA GLU A 118 10.93 -1.20 -16.49
C GLU A 118 9.47 -1.64 -16.32
N LYS A 119 8.76 -1.12 -15.30
CA LYS A 119 7.39 -1.51 -14.95
C LYS A 119 7.22 -3.04 -14.88
N LYS A 120 8.18 -3.70 -14.28
CA LYS A 120 8.12 -5.15 -14.03
C LYS A 120 6.94 -5.47 -13.14
N ASP A 121 6.35 -6.63 -13.36
CA ASP A 121 5.29 -7.12 -12.50
C ASP A 121 5.82 -7.69 -11.18
N TYR A 122 4.95 -7.82 -10.18
CA TYR A 122 5.31 -8.51 -8.94
C TYR A 122 5.90 -9.90 -9.21
N GLY A 123 7.03 -10.19 -8.56
CA GLY A 123 7.78 -11.43 -8.75
C GLY A 123 8.87 -11.34 -9.81
N ALA A 124 8.83 -10.34 -10.69
CA ALA A 124 9.88 -10.05 -11.68
C ALA A 124 10.81 -8.92 -11.25
N TYR A 125 10.55 -8.27 -10.13
CA TYR A 125 11.43 -7.28 -9.49
C TYR A 125 11.76 -7.66 -8.05
N GLN A 126 12.77 -7.01 -7.51
CA GLN A 126 13.10 -7.02 -6.09
C GLN A 126 13.67 -5.66 -5.69
N ILE A 127 13.70 -5.35 -4.39
CA ILE A 127 14.34 -4.14 -3.89
C ILE A 127 15.84 -4.25 -4.17
N SER A 128 16.37 -3.32 -4.96
CA SER A 128 17.81 -3.25 -5.29
C SER A 128 18.55 -2.22 -4.45
N GLU A 129 17.85 -1.13 -4.06
CA GLU A 129 18.44 -0.02 -3.30
C GLU A 129 17.35 0.67 -2.48
N VAL A 130 17.71 1.12 -1.29
CA VAL A 130 16.85 1.97 -0.45
C VAL A 130 17.69 3.10 0.13
N ALA A 131 17.22 4.33 -0.04
CA ALA A 131 17.86 5.53 0.52
C ALA A 131 16.82 6.40 1.23
N ALA A 132 17.16 6.93 2.40
CA ALA A 132 16.30 7.83 3.15
C ALA A 132 16.95 9.21 3.31
N MET A 133 16.13 10.25 3.30
CA MET A 133 16.54 11.63 3.57
C MET A 133 15.56 12.27 4.56
N PRO A 134 15.97 12.69 5.77
CA PRO A 134 17.32 12.47 6.35
C PRO A 134 17.74 11.00 6.43
N GLU A 135 19.04 10.73 6.55
CA GLU A 135 19.59 9.38 6.57
C GLU A 135 19.05 8.55 7.76
N LEU A 136 18.70 7.32 7.47
CA LEU A 136 18.23 6.33 8.45
C LEU A 136 19.07 5.05 8.34
N ASP A 137 19.15 4.31 9.44
CA ASP A 137 19.78 2.98 9.46
C ASP A 137 18.82 1.96 8.79
N ILE A 138 19.21 1.49 7.61
CA ILE A 138 18.43 0.60 6.76
C ILE A 138 19.23 -0.68 6.49
N ARG A 139 18.59 -1.83 6.75
CA ARG A 139 19.17 -3.14 6.42
C ARG A 139 18.27 -3.91 5.47
N MET A 140 18.88 -4.74 4.64
CA MET A 140 18.15 -5.65 3.76
C MET A 140 18.01 -7.02 4.43
N GLU A 141 16.77 -7.55 4.48
CA GLU A 141 16.46 -8.87 5.01
C GLU A 141 15.70 -9.69 3.94
N GLY A 142 16.44 -10.42 3.12
CA GLY A 142 15.86 -11.14 1.99
C GLY A 142 15.23 -10.17 0.98
N LYS A 143 13.91 -10.25 0.82
CA LYS A 143 13.15 -9.37 -0.10
C LYS A 143 12.63 -8.08 0.54
N LYS A 144 12.98 -7.83 1.80
CA LYS A 144 12.48 -6.71 2.60
C LYS A 144 13.59 -5.73 2.90
N ALA A 145 13.23 -4.45 2.99
CA ALA A 145 14.07 -3.44 3.62
C ALA A 145 13.51 -3.13 5.01
N VAL A 146 14.37 -3.03 6.00
CA VAL A 146 14.00 -2.77 7.39
C VAL A 146 14.70 -1.51 7.86
N ILE A 147 13.92 -0.51 8.24
CA ILE A 147 14.39 0.74 8.83
C ILE A 147 14.36 0.61 10.34
N SER A 148 15.51 0.76 10.97
CA SER A 148 15.69 0.54 12.40
C SER A 148 14.90 1.54 13.24
N LYS A 149 14.15 1.04 14.25
CA LYS A 149 13.48 1.86 15.26
C LYS A 149 14.43 2.84 15.96
N THR A 150 15.66 2.43 16.21
CA THR A 150 16.64 3.26 16.92
C THR A 150 17.03 4.50 16.12
N SER A 151 17.00 4.45 14.78
CA SER A 151 17.21 5.62 13.93
C SER A 151 15.95 6.49 13.81
N ILE A 152 14.76 5.87 13.85
CA ILE A 152 13.47 6.58 13.81
C ILE A 152 13.22 7.33 15.12
N GLU A 153 13.48 6.71 16.28
CA GLU A 153 13.26 7.29 17.60
C GLU A 153 14.17 8.47 17.93
N LYS A 154 15.30 8.61 17.26
CA LYS A 154 16.20 9.77 17.41
C LYS A 154 15.59 11.08 16.94
N SER A 155 14.53 11.02 16.15
CA SER A 155 13.86 12.16 15.55
C SER A 155 12.38 12.11 15.93
N ASN A 156 11.93 13.04 16.76
CA ASN A 156 10.51 13.18 17.07
C ASN A 156 9.91 14.30 16.20
N GLY A 157 8.88 13.97 15.41
CA GLY A 157 8.25 14.92 14.49
C GLY A 157 9.06 15.15 13.20
N GLY A 158 9.94 14.22 12.82
CA GLY A 158 10.72 14.27 11.58
C GLY A 158 9.87 13.97 10.35
N CYS A 159 10.32 14.46 9.18
CA CYS A 159 9.78 14.09 7.88
C CYS A 159 10.87 13.40 7.06
N TYR A 160 10.61 12.17 6.64
CA TYR A 160 11.53 11.34 5.90
C TYR A 160 11.01 11.02 4.50
N THR A 161 11.86 11.24 3.49
CA THR A 161 11.63 10.71 2.15
C THR A 161 12.44 9.44 1.99
N VAL A 162 11.79 8.32 1.69
CA VAL A 162 12.42 7.02 1.46
C VAL A 162 12.24 6.63 0.00
N ASN A 163 13.34 6.57 -0.74
CA ASN A 163 13.35 6.15 -2.14
C ASN A 163 13.76 4.68 -2.22
N VAL A 164 12.95 3.88 -2.88
CA VAL A 164 13.12 2.43 -3.05
C VAL A 164 13.20 2.12 -4.54
N ILE A 165 14.33 1.59 -4.97
CA ILE A 165 14.55 1.19 -6.38
C ILE A 165 14.22 -0.29 -6.54
N LEU A 166 13.33 -0.59 -7.48
CA LEU A 166 12.91 -1.94 -7.84
C LEU A 166 13.54 -2.32 -9.19
N LYS A 167 14.26 -3.45 -9.23
CA LYS A 167 14.91 -3.99 -10.44
C LYS A 167 14.63 -5.47 -10.63
#